data_91398a2aae30618626f6e852f09addc9
#
_entry.id   91398a2aae30618626f6e852f09addc9
#
_cell.length_a   1.000
_cell.length_b   1.000
_cell.length_c   1.000
_cell.angle_alpha   90.00
_cell.angle_beta   90.00
_cell.angle_gamma   90.00
#
_symmetry.space_group_name_H-M   'P 1'
#
loop_
_entity.id
_entity.type
_entity.pdbx_description
1 polymer ?
#
loop_
_entity_poly.entity_id
_entity_poly.type
_entity_poly.pdbx_seq_one_letter_code
_entity_poly.pdbx_strand_id
1 'polypeptide(L)'
;SKTKYDSYLLRMEPFVGICAKDHPLCGKHIPVEDLLKETIIVREEGSGTRRIFEERLTASGYELNNFFRTVSISSFVSIKALVASGIGISFLYASVVTKDENIGIFTVDGLTEPHAFHVVYTRNTNAKKYSEKFLAQDV
;
A
#
# COMPACT_ATOMS: atom_id res chain seq x y z
N SER A 1 -27.60 12.92 -6.32
CA SER A 1 -28.18 14.20 -6.27
C SER A 1 -27.27 15.26 -5.68
N LYS A 2 -27.29 16.41 -6.28
CA LYS A 2 -26.43 17.52 -5.89
C LYS A 2 -26.88 18.28 -4.65
N THR A 3 -28.07 18.02 -4.17
CA THR A 3 -28.59 18.73 -3.00
C THR A 3 -27.87 18.29 -1.72
N LYS A 4 -27.38 17.09 -1.68
CA LYS A 4 -26.71 16.55 -0.50
C LYS A 4 -25.20 16.73 -0.55
N TYR A 5 -24.61 16.75 -1.75
CA TYR A 5 -23.17 16.82 -1.94
C TYR A 5 -22.80 17.95 -2.86
N ASP A 6 -21.85 18.77 -2.46
CA ASP A 6 -21.36 19.88 -3.26
C ASP A 6 -20.34 19.45 -4.29
N SER A 7 -19.46 18.54 -3.90
CA SER A 7 -18.35 18.15 -4.73
C SER A 7 -17.78 16.82 -4.23
N TYR A 8 -16.91 16.27 -5.02
CA TYR A 8 -16.12 15.14 -4.61
C TYR A 8 -14.71 15.31 -5.16
N LEU A 9 -13.78 14.66 -4.49
CA LEU A 9 -12.37 14.67 -4.85
C LEU A 9 -11.96 13.29 -5.30
N LEU A 10 -11.34 13.21 -6.47
CA LEU A 10 -10.70 11.98 -6.94
C LEU A 10 -9.22 12.07 -6.63
N ARG A 11 -8.70 11.14 -5.87
CA ARG A 11 -7.27 11.08 -5.56
C ARG A 11 -6.64 9.88 -6.20
N MET A 12 -5.40 10.10 -6.68
CA MET A 12 -4.54 9.03 -7.16
C MET A 12 -3.43 8.87 -6.13
N GLU A 13 -3.40 7.74 -5.45
CA GLU A 13 -2.42 7.47 -4.40
C GLU A 13 -1.38 6.48 -4.92
N PRO A 14 -0.11 6.86 -5.02
CA PRO A 14 0.94 5.92 -5.44
C PRO A 14 1.09 4.79 -4.44
N PHE A 15 1.11 3.58 -4.95
CA PHE A 15 1.32 2.37 -4.16
C PHE A 15 2.67 1.79 -4.59
N VAL A 16 3.54 1.50 -3.64
CA VAL A 16 4.91 1.08 -3.95
C VAL A 16 5.32 -0.14 -3.16
N GLY A 17 6.26 -0.90 -3.70
CA GLY A 17 6.94 -1.94 -2.95
C GLY A 17 8.06 -1.33 -2.13
N ILE A 18 8.27 -1.86 -0.94
CA ILE A 18 9.35 -1.43 -0.07
C ILE A 18 10.23 -2.60 0.34
N CYS A 19 11.52 -2.34 0.45
CA CYS A 19 12.53 -3.33 0.79
C CYS A 19 13.66 -2.65 1.57
N ALA A 20 14.58 -3.43 2.07
CA ALA A 20 15.78 -2.86 2.69
C ALA A 20 16.57 -2.07 1.63
N LYS A 21 17.29 -1.07 2.08
CA LYS A 21 18.03 -0.17 1.18
C LYS A 21 19.05 -0.92 0.33
N ASP A 22 19.65 -1.95 0.87
CA ASP A 22 20.65 -2.77 0.19
C ASP A 22 20.05 -4.01 -0.50
N HIS A 23 18.74 -4.14 -0.51
CA HIS A 23 18.09 -5.28 -1.17
C HIS A 23 18.24 -5.16 -2.69
N PRO A 24 18.43 -6.29 -3.40
CA PRO A 24 18.55 -6.27 -4.86
C PRO A 24 17.36 -5.63 -5.60
N LEU A 25 16.17 -5.62 -5.01
CA LEU A 25 14.99 -5.03 -5.63
C LEU A 25 14.97 -3.50 -5.57
N CYS A 26 15.78 -2.89 -4.71
CA CYS A 26 15.77 -1.44 -4.51
C CYS A 26 15.98 -0.70 -5.83
N GLY A 27 15.06 0.21 -6.16
CA GLY A 27 15.12 1.03 -7.36
C GLY A 27 14.72 0.33 -8.65
N LYS A 28 14.23 -0.89 -8.59
CA LYS A 28 13.92 -1.65 -9.80
C LYS A 28 12.42 -1.68 -10.09
N HIS A 29 12.10 -2.02 -11.34
CA HIS A 29 10.74 -2.32 -11.79
C HIS A 29 10.74 -3.78 -12.24
N ILE A 30 9.91 -4.61 -11.62
CA ILE A 30 10.01 -6.06 -11.77
C ILE A 30 8.65 -6.70 -12.02
N PRO A 31 8.60 -7.91 -12.60
CA PRO A 31 7.36 -8.68 -12.69
C PRO A 31 7.02 -9.35 -11.35
N VAL A 32 5.77 -9.71 -11.17
CA VAL A 32 5.29 -10.31 -9.93
C VAL A 32 6.04 -11.58 -9.56
N GLU A 33 6.35 -12.41 -10.52
CA GLU A 33 7.01 -13.70 -10.25
C GLU A 33 8.37 -13.55 -9.58
N ASP A 34 9.02 -12.41 -9.73
CA ASP A 34 10.31 -12.17 -9.07
C ASP A 34 10.18 -11.87 -7.58
N LEU A 35 8.95 -11.69 -7.10
CA LEU A 35 8.68 -11.43 -5.68
C LEU A 35 8.49 -12.70 -4.87
N LEU A 36 8.13 -13.81 -5.51
CA LEU A 36 7.57 -14.96 -4.79
C LEU A 36 8.56 -15.67 -3.89
N LYS A 37 9.84 -15.45 -4.10
CA LYS A 37 10.90 -15.99 -3.22
C LYS A 37 11.06 -15.20 -1.93
N GLU A 38 10.39 -14.06 -1.81
CA GLU A 38 10.52 -13.16 -0.66
C GLU A 38 9.53 -13.49 0.43
N THR A 39 9.82 -13.03 1.64
CA THR A 39 8.83 -12.96 2.71
C THR A 39 8.03 -11.69 2.48
N ILE A 40 6.70 -11.83 2.37
CA ILE A 40 5.80 -10.68 2.22
C ILE A 40 5.21 -10.31 3.58
N ILE A 41 5.37 -9.05 3.96
CA ILE A 41 4.82 -8.52 5.20
C ILE A 41 3.59 -7.69 4.82
N VAL A 42 2.44 -8.06 5.37
CA VAL A 42 1.17 -7.38 5.06
C VAL A 42 0.54 -6.87 6.35
N ARG A 43 -0.39 -5.93 6.19
CA ARG A 43 -1.21 -5.48 7.30
C ARG A 43 -2.16 -6.60 7.72
N GLU A 44 -2.84 -6.40 8.81
CA GLU A 44 -3.83 -7.36 9.30
C GLU A 44 -5.03 -7.44 8.35
N GLU A 45 -5.78 -8.53 8.41
CA GLU A 45 -7.01 -8.67 7.66
C GLU A 45 -7.99 -7.55 8.03
N GLY A 46 -8.71 -7.05 7.04
CA GLY A 46 -9.61 -5.91 7.20
C GLY A 46 -8.97 -4.57 6.87
N SER A 47 -7.65 -4.52 6.76
CA SER A 47 -6.95 -3.30 6.31
C SER A 47 -7.25 -3.02 4.85
N GLY A 48 -7.56 -1.77 4.51
CA GLY A 48 -7.77 -1.36 3.13
C GLY A 48 -6.50 -1.50 2.29
N THR A 49 -5.35 -1.21 2.87
CA THR A 49 -4.06 -1.36 2.20
C THR A 49 -3.82 -2.83 1.80
N ARG A 50 -4.07 -3.75 2.72
CA ARG A 50 -3.93 -5.18 2.44
C ARG A 50 -4.92 -5.64 1.37
N ARG A 51 -6.16 -5.18 1.45
CA ARG A 51 -7.20 -5.57 0.48
C ARG A 51 -6.80 -5.16 -0.93
N ILE A 52 -6.31 -3.95 -1.11
CA ILE A 52 -5.89 -3.47 -2.42
C ILE A 52 -4.74 -4.32 -2.95
N PHE A 53 -3.76 -4.61 -2.11
CA PHE A 53 -2.66 -5.47 -2.50
C PHE A 53 -3.14 -6.86 -2.93
N GLU A 54 -3.99 -7.49 -2.13
CA GLU A 54 -4.50 -8.83 -2.44
C GLU A 54 -5.35 -8.84 -3.71
N GLU A 55 -6.19 -7.81 -3.94
CA GLU A 55 -6.98 -7.71 -5.15
C GLU A 55 -6.10 -7.61 -6.39
N ARG A 56 -5.05 -6.81 -6.32
CA ARG A 56 -4.12 -6.66 -7.44
C ARG A 56 -3.30 -7.92 -7.67
N LEU A 57 -2.91 -8.57 -6.59
CA LEU A 57 -2.18 -9.82 -6.67
C LEU A 57 -3.03 -10.90 -7.36
N THR A 58 -4.30 -11.01 -6.97
CA THR A 58 -5.25 -11.94 -7.59
C THR A 58 -5.45 -11.61 -9.07
N ALA A 59 -5.58 -10.34 -9.41
CA ALA A 59 -5.72 -9.93 -10.81
C ALA A 59 -4.49 -10.28 -11.64
N SER A 60 -3.33 -10.41 -11.00
CA SER A 60 -2.08 -10.82 -11.64
C SER A 60 -1.89 -12.33 -11.68
N GLY A 61 -2.83 -13.09 -11.13
CA GLY A 61 -2.79 -14.55 -11.15
C GLY A 61 -2.12 -15.20 -9.96
N TYR A 62 -1.95 -14.47 -8.87
CA TYR A 62 -1.25 -14.96 -7.69
C TYR A 62 -2.03 -14.67 -6.43
N GLU A 63 -1.59 -15.26 -5.31
CA GLU A 63 -2.15 -14.98 -4.00
C GLU A 63 -1.05 -15.05 -2.94
N LEU A 64 -1.36 -14.69 -1.71
CA LEU A 64 -0.35 -14.56 -0.65
C LEU A 64 0.42 -15.85 -0.40
N ASN A 65 -0.24 -17.00 -0.47
CA ASN A 65 0.46 -18.26 -0.19
C ASN A 65 1.39 -18.70 -1.33
N ASN A 66 1.45 -17.96 -2.43
CA ASN A 66 2.48 -18.17 -3.45
C ASN A 66 3.84 -17.60 -3.03
N PHE A 67 3.87 -16.74 -2.01
CA PHE A 67 5.14 -16.21 -1.51
C PHE A 67 5.85 -17.25 -0.63
N PHE A 68 7.14 -17.11 -0.50
CA PHE A 68 7.93 -17.97 0.37
C PHE A 68 7.37 -17.99 1.80
N ARG A 69 6.98 -16.82 2.31
CA ARG A 69 6.40 -16.70 3.65
C ARG A 69 5.54 -15.45 3.70
N THR A 70 4.45 -15.49 4.48
CA THR A 70 3.59 -14.34 4.73
C THR A 70 3.58 -14.03 6.21
N VAL A 71 3.78 -12.77 6.55
CA VAL A 71 3.75 -12.27 7.93
C VAL A 71 2.73 -11.15 8.02
N SER A 72 1.83 -11.20 8.99
CA SER A 72 0.79 -10.19 9.20
C SER A 72 1.15 -9.32 10.40
N ILE A 73 1.23 -8.01 10.19
CA ILE A 73 1.63 -7.04 11.21
C ILE A 73 0.65 -5.88 11.17
N SER A 74 0.14 -5.46 12.33
CA SER A 74 -0.89 -4.43 12.41
C SER A 74 -0.36 -2.99 12.49
N SER A 75 0.94 -2.80 12.57
CA SER A 75 1.56 -1.49 12.75
C SER A 75 2.45 -1.12 11.58
N PHE A 76 2.21 0.03 10.96
CA PHE A 76 3.10 0.55 9.90
C PHE A 76 4.52 0.75 10.41
N VAL A 77 4.68 1.21 11.64
CA VAL A 77 5.99 1.43 12.22
C VAL A 77 6.76 0.10 12.29
N SER A 78 6.09 -0.95 12.76
CA SER A 78 6.70 -2.28 12.83
C SER A 78 7.00 -2.85 11.45
N ILE A 79 6.10 -2.68 10.49
CA ILE A 79 6.34 -3.14 9.12
C ILE A 79 7.60 -2.48 8.56
N LYS A 80 7.70 -1.17 8.69
CA LYS A 80 8.86 -0.44 8.16
C LYS A 80 10.15 -0.87 8.84
N ALA A 81 10.11 -1.11 10.15
CA ALA A 81 11.29 -1.57 10.87
C ALA A 81 11.75 -2.95 10.40
N LEU A 82 10.81 -3.87 10.21
CA LEU A 82 11.13 -5.22 9.72
C LEU A 82 11.67 -5.18 8.29
N VAL A 83 11.08 -4.35 7.44
CA VAL A 83 11.55 -4.19 6.07
C VAL A 83 12.95 -3.59 6.04
N ALA A 84 13.19 -2.54 6.81
CA ALA A 84 14.50 -1.90 6.89
C ALA A 84 15.59 -2.86 7.36
N SER A 85 15.25 -3.82 8.22
CA SER A 85 16.19 -4.81 8.71
C SER A 85 16.39 -6.01 7.79
N GLY A 86 15.67 -6.04 6.66
CA GLY A 86 15.86 -7.09 5.66
C GLY A 86 15.07 -8.37 5.91
N ILE A 87 14.11 -8.35 6.82
CA ILE A 87 13.31 -9.55 7.12
C ILE A 87 12.35 -9.88 5.98
N GLY A 88 11.83 -8.87 5.29
CA GLY A 88 10.91 -9.10 4.18
C GLY A 88 10.63 -7.82 3.41
N ILE A 89 9.72 -7.94 2.45
CA ILE A 89 9.24 -6.82 1.65
C ILE A 89 7.79 -6.52 2.01
N SER A 90 7.30 -5.36 1.61
CA SER A 90 5.90 -5.01 1.82
C SER A 90 5.45 -4.05 0.73
N PHE A 91 4.15 -3.73 0.71
CA PHE A 91 3.57 -2.78 -0.23
C PHE A 91 2.73 -1.79 0.56
N LEU A 92 3.03 -0.52 0.42
CA LEU A 92 2.37 0.55 1.14
C LEU A 92 2.15 1.74 0.22
N TYR A 93 1.31 2.68 0.62
CA TYR A 93 1.21 3.95 -0.08
C TYR A 93 2.51 4.73 0.09
N ALA A 94 2.93 5.39 -0.98
CA ALA A 94 4.20 6.12 -1.00
C ALA A 94 4.26 7.19 0.10
N SER A 95 3.14 7.79 0.45
CA SER A 95 3.08 8.81 1.50
C SER A 95 3.52 8.29 2.88
N VAL A 96 3.46 6.98 3.09
CA VAL A 96 3.87 6.37 4.36
C VAL A 96 5.38 6.24 4.47
N VAL A 97 6.08 6.19 3.33
CA VAL A 97 7.50 5.81 3.28
C VAL A 97 8.42 6.85 2.62
N THR A 98 7.88 7.93 2.06
CA THR A 98 8.64 8.87 1.24
C THR A 98 9.86 9.51 1.92
N LYS A 99 9.85 9.59 3.24
CA LYS A 99 10.94 10.26 3.98
C LYS A 99 11.78 9.28 4.79
N ASP A 100 11.63 8.00 4.52
CA ASP A 100 12.32 6.95 5.27
C ASP A 100 13.63 6.63 4.58
N GLU A 101 14.74 7.08 5.13
CA GLU A 101 16.05 6.94 4.51
C GLU A 101 16.58 5.51 4.53
N ASN A 102 16.03 4.66 5.38
CA ASN A 102 16.48 3.27 5.53
C ASN A 102 15.69 2.29 4.67
N ILE A 103 14.75 2.79 3.89
CA ILE A 103 13.87 1.96 3.08
C ILE A 103 14.10 2.24 1.60
N GLY A 104 14.27 1.17 0.82
CA GLY A 104 14.30 1.23 -0.61
C GLY A 104 12.92 1.05 -1.20
N ILE A 105 12.70 1.59 -2.39
CA ILE A 105 11.41 1.51 -3.07
C ILE A 105 11.62 0.80 -4.40
N PHE A 106 10.65 -0.05 -4.76
CA PHE A 106 10.61 -0.71 -6.06
C PHE A 106 9.18 -0.69 -6.59
N THR A 107 9.02 -0.95 -7.87
CA THR A 107 7.71 -1.00 -8.51
C THR A 107 7.52 -2.33 -9.21
N VAL A 108 6.25 -2.72 -9.39
CA VAL A 108 5.88 -4.02 -9.94
C VAL A 108 4.67 -3.83 -10.85
N ASP A 109 4.75 -4.34 -12.07
CA ASP A 109 3.61 -4.31 -12.99
C ASP A 109 2.41 -5.01 -12.37
N GLY A 110 1.28 -4.34 -12.42
CA GLY A 110 0.03 -4.87 -11.89
C GLY A 110 -0.19 -4.63 -10.40
N LEU A 111 0.85 -4.27 -9.66
CA LEU A 111 0.75 -4.07 -8.21
C LEU A 111 0.90 -2.63 -7.76
N THR A 112 1.73 -1.86 -8.45
CA THR A 112 2.10 -0.53 -7.94
C THR A 112 1.54 0.64 -8.75
N GLU A 113 0.59 0.39 -9.61
CA GLU A 113 -0.11 1.49 -10.28
C GLU A 113 -0.84 2.33 -9.22
N PRO A 114 -0.97 3.64 -9.42
CA PRO A 114 -1.69 4.47 -8.48
C PRO A 114 -3.11 3.97 -8.25
N HIS A 115 -3.52 3.96 -6.98
CA HIS A 115 -4.88 3.59 -6.61
C HIS A 115 -5.74 4.84 -6.56
N ALA A 116 -6.85 4.82 -7.31
CA ALA A 116 -7.79 5.93 -7.35
C ALA A 116 -8.92 5.68 -6.36
N PHE A 117 -9.29 6.71 -5.60
CA PHE A 117 -10.46 6.65 -4.76
C PHE A 117 -11.13 8.00 -4.69
N HIS A 118 -12.44 7.97 -4.38
CA HIS A 118 -13.27 9.16 -4.33
C HIS A 118 -13.46 9.59 -2.88
N VAL A 119 -13.31 10.88 -2.65
CA VAL A 119 -13.65 11.52 -1.38
C VAL A 119 -14.82 12.46 -1.64
N VAL A 120 -15.94 12.20 -1.00
CA VAL A 120 -17.15 12.96 -1.23
C VAL A 120 -17.39 13.91 -0.07
N TYR A 121 -17.64 15.18 -0.37
CA TYR A 121 -17.90 16.20 0.63
C TYR A 121 -19.36 16.64 0.58
N THR A 122 -19.94 16.89 1.74
CA THR A 122 -21.18 17.65 1.86
C THR A 122 -20.81 19.12 2.01
N ARG A 123 -21.83 19.98 2.10
CA ARG A 123 -21.60 21.42 2.33
C ARG A 123 -21.10 21.73 3.73
N ASN A 124 -21.19 20.80 4.66
CA ASN A 124 -20.72 21.07 5.99
C ASN A 124 -19.30 20.51 6.18
N THR A 125 -18.56 21.13 7.11
CA THR A 125 -17.16 20.80 7.33
C THR A 125 -16.93 19.43 7.95
N ASN A 126 -17.96 18.84 8.55
CA ASN A 126 -17.79 17.52 9.19
C ASN A 126 -17.52 16.42 8.18
N ALA A 127 -18.12 16.50 7.01
CA ALA A 127 -17.90 15.50 5.97
C ALA A 127 -16.42 15.49 5.53
N LYS A 128 -15.81 16.67 5.46
CA LYS A 128 -14.39 16.76 5.11
C LYS A 128 -13.52 16.11 6.17
N LYS A 129 -13.82 16.32 7.44
CA LYS A 129 -13.09 15.68 8.53
C LYS A 129 -13.18 14.17 8.48
N TYR A 130 -14.36 13.63 8.22
CA TYR A 130 -14.54 12.19 8.11
C TYR A 130 -13.76 11.62 6.94
N SER A 131 -13.75 12.31 5.82
CA SER A 131 -13.00 11.87 4.66
C SER A 131 -11.50 11.81 4.94
N GLU A 132 -10.95 12.83 5.60
CA GLU A 132 -9.54 12.87 5.97
C GLU A 132 -9.19 11.74 6.94
N LYS A 133 -10.06 11.49 7.91
CA LYS A 133 -9.85 10.41 8.88
C LYS A 133 -9.89 9.05 8.20
N PHE A 134 -10.80 8.85 7.27
CA PHE A 134 -10.88 7.60 6.52
C PHE A 134 -9.59 7.34 5.74
N LEU A 135 -9.08 8.35 5.05
CA LEU A 135 -7.83 8.22 4.29
C LEU A 135 -6.65 7.89 5.21
N ALA A 136 -6.61 8.51 6.39
CA ALA A 136 -5.55 8.26 7.36
C ALA A 136 -5.54 6.82 7.88
N GLN A 137 -6.70 6.18 7.96
CA GLN A 137 -6.79 4.81 8.45
C GLN A 137 -6.15 3.80 7.51
N ASP A 138 -6.12 4.09 6.21
CA ASP A 138 -5.54 3.20 5.21
C ASP A 138 -4.02 3.44 5.02
N VAL A 139 -3.53 4.46 5.65
CA VAL A 139 -2.13 4.84 5.58
C VAL A 139 -1.41 4.45 6.86
#